data_dfaa31443e1265ff18268b6a22672b65
#
_entry.id   dfaa31443e1265ff18268b6a22672b65
#
_cell.length_a   1.000
_cell.length_b   1.000
_cell.length_c   1.000
_cell.angle_alpha   90.00
_cell.angle_beta   90.00
_cell.angle_gamma   90.00
#
_symmetry.space_group_name_H-M   'P 1'
#
loop_
_entity.id
_entity.type
_entity.pdbx_description
1 polymer ?
#
loop_
_entity_poly.entity_id
_entity_poly.type
_entity_poly.pdbx_seq_one_letter_code
_entity_poly.pdbx_strand_id
1 'polypeptide(L)'
;MINGIVNIYKEKGYTSHDVVAVLRKVVGQKKIGHTGTLDPDATGVLPVCLGRATKVCELLTDHDKTYEALLLLGKTTDTQDISGEVLEERDPGDLAEEEVRSCIESFIGEYDQIPPMYSALKVNGKKLYELAREGKTVERKSRKVQIHGIRILEMNLPHVRMEVDCSKGTYIRTLCHDIGEKLQVGGCMEELERTKVGRFLKEDAVTLDEVRQKMEQGEGAELFTPLDQIFGELPVVTVTDAKAWMSYNGNDLPERFLLEKEAWTDGQEVRVYDSRKNFIGLYQYRAPKKLFHIKKMFLDPEAEKIEK
;
A
#
# COMPACT_ATOMS: atom_id res chain seq x y z
N MET A 1 17.53 3.01 17.03
CA MET A 1 16.14 2.94 16.52
C MET A 1 16.18 2.94 15.00
N ILE A 2 15.51 1.99 14.35
CA ILE A 2 15.45 1.86 12.89
C ILE A 2 14.43 2.87 12.37
N ASN A 3 14.79 3.65 11.32
CA ASN A 3 13.93 4.61 10.64
C ASN A 3 13.97 4.30 9.13
N GLY A 4 13.11 3.40 8.70
CA GLY A 4 13.10 2.95 7.30
C GLY A 4 11.89 2.10 6.99
N ILE A 5 11.88 1.48 5.82
CA ILE A 5 10.84 0.58 5.35
C ILE A 5 11.46 -0.76 5.02
N VAL A 6 10.80 -1.82 5.48
CA VAL A 6 11.09 -3.19 5.06
C VAL A 6 9.93 -3.68 4.19
N ASN A 7 10.25 -4.31 3.07
CA ASN A 7 9.28 -4.95 2.20
C ASN A 7 9.07 -6.39 2.67
N ILE A 8 7.97 -6.66 3.37
CA ILE A 8 7.67 -7.99 3.90
C ILE A 8 6.83 -8.78 2.89
N TYR A 9 7.20 -10.03 2.66
CA TYR A 9 6.31 -11.02 2.10
C TYR A 9 5.42 -11.55 3.21
N LYS A 10 4.16 -11.12 3.23
CA LYS A 10 3.18 -11.63 4.20
C LYS A 10 2.75 -13.03 3.80
N GLU A 11 3.02 -14.00 4.64
CA GLU A 11 2.60 -15.39 4.45
C GLU A 11 1.13 -15.58 4.81
N LYS A 12 0.53 -16.65 4.29
CA LYS A 12 -0.85 -17.05 4.60
C LYS A 12 -1.03 -17.31 6.10
N GLY A 13 -2.19 -16.94 6.62
CA GLY A 13 -2.54 -17.14 8.04
C GLY A 13 -2.16 -15.98 8.96
N TYR A 14 -1.29 -15.06 8.53
CA TYR A 14 -1.00 -13.83 9.27
C TYR A 14 -1.97 -12.72 8.89
N THR A 15 -2.48 -11.97 9.86
CA THR A 15 -3.03 -10.64 9.57
C THR A 15 -1.90 -9.63 9.36
N SER A 16 -2.17 -8.51 8.68
CA SER A 16 -1.17 -7.42 8.57
C SER A 16 -0.75 -6.86 9.94
N HIS A 17 -1.61 -6.97 10.95
CA HIS A 17 -1.30 -6.58 12.33
C HIS A 17 -0.37 -7.58 13.03
N ASP A 18 -0.52 -8.87 12.74
CA ASP A 18 0.39 -9.91 13.28
C ASP A 18 1.80 -9.71 12.75
N VAL A 19 1.95 -9.39 11.46
CA VAL A 19 3.25 -9.03 10.87
C VAL A 19 3.90 -7.86 11.64
N VAL A 20 3.13 -6.80 11.92
CA VAL A 20 3.63 -5.67 12.73
C VAL A 20 3.98 -6.10 14.16
N ALA A 21 3.18 -6.98 14.76
CA ALA A 21 3.43 -7.47 16.13
C ALA A 21 4.70 -8.31 16.22
N VAL A 22 4.94 -9.19 15.24
CA VAL A 22 6.17 -9.99 15.13
C VAL A 22 7.38 -9.07 14.93
N LEU A 23 7.31 -8.14 13.97
CA LEU A 23 8.41 -7.19 13.72
C LEU A 23 8.74 -6.34 14.94
N ARG A 24 7.74 -5.90 15.73
CA ARG A 24 8.01 -5.17 17.00
C ARG A 24 8.90 -5.95 17.96
N LYS A 25 8.70 -7.27 18.04
CA LYS A 25 9.52 -8.15 18.90
C LYS A 25 10.91 -8.33 18.32
N VAL A 26 10.99 -8.60 17.00
CA VAL A 26 12.25 -8.88 16.30
C VAL A 26 13.19 -7.67 16.33
N VAL A 27 12.67 -6.46 16.05
CA VAL A 27 13.51 -5.24 16.00
C VAL A 27 13.56 -4.46 17.31
N GLY A 28 12.84 -4.89 18.35
CA GLY A 28 12.87 -4.27 19.68
C GLY A 28 12.32 -2.83 19.73
N GLN A 29 11.40 -2.43 18.82
CA GLN A 29 10.83 -1.09 18.83
C GLN A 29 9.31 -1.07 18.64
N LYS A 30 8.64 -0.08 19.27
CA LYS A 30 7.17 0.00 19.30
C LYS A 30 6.56 0.66 18.06
N LYS A 31 7.23 1.68 17.51
CA LYS A 31 6.70 2.53 16.42
C LYS A 31 6.86 1.86 15.08
N ILE A 32 5.88 1.05 14.70
CA ILE A 32 5.82 0.31 13.42
C ILE A 32 4.38 0.38 12.88
N GLY A 33 4.24 0.53 11.57
CA GLY A 33 2.95 0.53 10.85
C GLY A 33 3.11 -0.05 9.45
N HIS A 34 2.03 -0.50 8.83
CA HIS A 34 2.02 -1.03 7.46
C HIS A 34 1.29 -0.09 6.49
N THR A 35 1.50 -0.26 5.18
CA THR A 35 1.01 0.63 4.12
C THR A 35 -0.26 0.13 3.42
N GLY A 36 -1.00 -0.79 4.02
CA GLY A 36 -2.25 -1.32 3.45
C GLY A 36 -2.51 -2.74 3.87
N THR A 37 -3.72 -2.99 4.33
CA THR A 37 -4.13 -4.30 4.83
C THR A 37 -4.18 -5.33 3.71
N LEU A 38 -3.73 -6.55 4.01
CA LEU A 38 -4.03 -7.79 3.30
C LEU A 38 -4.90 -8.66 4.20
N ASP A 39 -5.84 -9.37 3.60
CA ASP A 39 -6.66 -10.36 4.30
C ASP A 39 -5.77 -11.49 4.87
N PRO A 40 -6.20 -12.23 5.91
CA PRO A 40 -5.38 -13.27 6.52
C PRO A 40 -4.91 -14.34 5.53
N ASP A 41 -5.80 -14.76 4.62
CA ASP A 41 -5.50 -15.80 3.62
C ASP A 41 -4.76 -15.28 2.39
N ALA A 42 -4.77 -13.97 2.16
CA ALA A 42 -3.97 -13.36 1.10
C ALA A 42 -2.48 -13.32 1.46
N THR A 43 -1.62 -13.41 0.45
CA THR A 43 -0.16 -13.39 0.59
C THR A 43 0.46 -12.19 -0.12
N GLY A 44 1.78 -12.03 0.01
CA GLY A 44 2.57 -11.13 -0.82
C GLY A 44 2.99 -9.83 -0.15
N VAL A 45 3.31 -8.87 -0.98
CA VAL A 45 4.00 -7.61 -0.64
C VAL A 45 3.27 -6.78 0.41
N LEU A 46 3.91 -6.56 1.54
CA LEU A 46 3.42 -5.71 2.63
C LEU A 46 4.55 -4.78 3.12
N PRO A 47 4.71 -3.58 2.56
CA PRO A 47 5.70 -2.65 3.06
C PRO A 47 5.35 -2.20 4.48
N VAL A 48 6.33 -2.32 5.37
CA VAL A 48 6.20 -1.98 6.80
C VAL A 48 7.17 -0.87 7.14
N CYS A 49 6.63 0.20 7.71
CA CYS A 49 7.35 1.40 8.09
C CYS A 49 7.76 1.36 9.55
N LEU A 50 9.02 1.70 9.85
CA LEU A 50 9.60 1.69 11.18
C LEU A 50 10.02 3.09 11.63
N GLY A 51 9.78 3.41 12.89
CA GLY A 51 10.20 4.68 13.47
C GLY A 51 9.56 5.89 12.77
N ARG A 52 10.39 6.82 12.31
CA ARG A 52 9.91 8.03 11.60
C ARG A 52 9.25 7.73 10.26
N ALA A 53 9.60 6.61 9.62
CA ALA A 53 8.96 6.18 8.39
C ALA A 53 7.46 5.88 8.54
N THR A 54 6.94 5.68 9.75
CA THR A 54 5.49 5.58 9.96
C THR A 54 4.72 6.83 9.51
N LYS A 55 5.38 7.98 9.43
CA LYS A 55 4.79 9.22 8.91
C LYS A 55 4.49 9.14 7.39
N VAL A 56 5.11 8.21 6.65
CA VAL A 56 4.85 8.03 5.21
C VAL A 56 3.88 6.89 4.89
N CYS A 57 3.40 6.14 5.88
CA CYS A 57 2.45 5.05 5.63
C CYS A 57 1.24 5.49 4.79
N GLU A 58 0.66 6.65 5.10
CA GLU A 58 -0.48 7.19 4.35
C GLU A 58 -0.13 7.49 2.89
N LEU A 59 1.05 8.10 2.65
CA LEU A 59 1.52 8.40 1.29
C LEU A 59 1.71 7.11 0.48
N LEU A 60 2.27 6.07 1.10
CA LEU A 60 2.50 4.78 0.45
C LEU A 60 1.21 3.97 0.30
N THR A 61 0.22 4.19 1.15
CA THR A 61 -1.10 3.56 1.01
C THR A 61 -1.82 4.04 -0.26
N ASP A 62 -1.51 5.24 -0.73
CA ASP A 62 -2.12 5.86 -1.90
C ASP A 62 -1.57 5.36 -3.24
N HIS A 63 -0.52 4.54 -3.24
CA HIS A 63 0.03 3.95 -4.46
C HIS A 63 -0.86 2.85 -5.05
N ASP A 64 -0.73 2.65 -6.35
CA ASP A 64 -1.34 1.54 -7.08
C ASP A 64 -0.77 0.19 -6.63
N LYS A 65 -1.52 -0.87 -6.84
CA LYS A 65 -1.18 -2.24 -6.45
C LYS A 65 -1.42 -3.18 -7.62
N THR A 66 -0.58 -4.21 -7.70
CA THR A 66 -0.78 -5.33 -8.60
C THR A 66 -1.03 -6.59 -7.78
N TYR A 67 -2.00 -7.36 -8.21
CA TYR A 67 -2.40 -8.60 -7.56
C TYR A 67 -2.44 -9.74 -8.59
N GLU A 68 -2.07 -10.93 -8.16
CA GLU A 68 -2.42 -12.17 -8.81
C GLU A 68 -3.57 -12.80 -8.05
N ALA A 69 -4.68 -13.08 -8.72
CA ALA A 69 -5.90 -13.60 -8.13
C ALA A 69 -6.37 -14.85 -8.87
N LEU A 70 -6.91 -15.81 -8.12
CA LEU A 70 -7.64 -16.95 -8.65
C LEU A 70 -9.13 -16.71 -8.44
N LEU A 71 -9.85 -16.50 -9.54
CA LEU A 71 -11.31 -16.42 -9.58
C LEU A 71 -11.86 -17.84 -9.69
N LEU A 72 -12.84 -18.18 -8.86
CA LEU A 72 -13.69 -19.36 -8.98
C LEU A 72 -15.09 -18.93 -9.42
N LEU A 73 -15.52 -19.38 -10.59
CA LEU A 73 -16.88 -19.20 -11.10
C LEU A 73 -17.81 -20.31 -10.56
N GLY A 74 -19.11 -20.02 -10.50
CA GLY A 74 -20.11 -20.97 -10.05
C GLY A 74 -20.40 -20.94 -8.55
N LYS A 75 -19.75 -20.07 -7.77
CA LYS A 75 -19.94 -20.01 -6.31
C LYS A 75 -19.97 -18.56 -5.81
N THR A 76 -20.94 -18.23 -4.96
CA THR A 76 -20.96 -16.96 -4.23
C THR A 76 -20.89 -17.21 -2.73
N THR A 77 -20.17 -16.33 -2.01
CA THR A 77 -20.02 -16.40 -0.55
C THR A 77 -20.29 -15.03 0.09
N ASP A 78 -20.60 -15.03 1.36
CA ASP A 78 -20.86 -13.81 2.14
C ASP A 78 -19.63 -12.89 2.26
N THR A 79 -18.42 -13.46 2.21
CA THR A 79 -17.15 -12.72 2.25
C THR A 79 -16.62 -12.34 0.86
N GLN A 80 -17.22 -12.87 -0.22
CA GLN A 80 -16.76 -12.77 -1.61
C GLN A 80 -15.40 -13.47 -1.85
N ASP A 81 -14.94 -14.30 -0.92
CA ASP A 81 -13.81 -15.21 -1.04
C ASP A 81 -14.20 -16.62 -0.57
N ILE A 82 -13.35 -17.62 -0.82
CA ILE A 82 -13.64 -19.02 -0.55
C ILE A 82 -13.77 -19.35 0.95
N SER A 83 -13.34 -18.45 1.85
CA SER A 83 -13.39 -18.67 3.30
C SER A 83 -14.78 -18.40 3.92
N GLY A 84 -15.68 -17.75 3.17
CA GLY A 84 -17.00 -17.38 3.64
C GLY A 84 -18.02 -18.53 3.57
N GLU A 85 -19.20 -18.28 4.15
CA GLU A 85 -20.36 -19.17 4.00
C GLU A 85 -20.86 -19.11 2.56
N VAL A 86 -21.11 -20.30 1.98
CA VAL A 86 -21.63 -20.40 0.62
C VAL A 86 -23.09 -19.94 0.61
N LEU A 87 -23.37 -18.89 -0.16
CA LEU A 87 -24.71 -18.35 -0.34
C LEU A 87 -25.44 -19.05 -1.50
N GLU A 88 -24.69 -19.32 -2.58
CA GLU A 88 -25.22 -19.95 -3.78
C GLU A 88 -24.13 -20.73 -4.51
N GLU A 89 -24.50 -21.88 -5.05
CA GLU A 89 -23.72 -22.65 -6.01
C GLU A 89 -24.52 -22.83 -7.29
N ARG A 90 -23.91 -22.51 -8.42
CA ARG A 90 -24.48 -22.69 -9.76
C ARG A 90 -23.47 -23.45 -10.60
N ASP A 91 -23.96 -24.36 -11.43
CA ASP A 91 -23.13 -24.96 -12.46
C ASP A 91 -22.74 -23.85 -13.47
N PRO A 92 -21.46 -23.53 -13.66
CA PRO A 92 -21.05 -22.56 -14.67
C PRO A 92 -21.35 -23.02 -16.10
N GLY A 93 -21.73 -24.30 -16.29
CA GLY A 93 -22.17 -24.83 -17.56
C GLY A 93 -21.09 -24.78 -18.65
N ASP A 94 -21.55 -24.60 -19.89
CA ASP A 94 -20.69 -24.52 -21.06
C ASP A 94 -20.28 -23.06 -21.35
N LEU A 95 -19.82 -22.30 -20.35
CA LEU A 95 -19.28 -20.97 -20.58
C LEU A 95 -18.11 -21.02 -21.57
N ALA A 96 -18.21 -20.23 -22.64
CA ALA A 96 -17.11 -20.11 -23.58
C ALA A 96 -15.98 -19.26 -22.97
N GLU A 97 -14.74 -19.70 -23.12
CA GLU A 97 -13.56 -18.93 -22.63
C GLU A 97 -13.56 -17.50 -23.16
N GLU A 98 -13.99 -17.27 -24.39
CA GLU A 98 -14.05 -15.94 -25.01
C GLU A 98 -15.08 -15.03 -24.35
N GLU A 99 -16.22 -15.58 -23.90
CA GLU A 99 -17.22 -14.84 -23.14
C GLU A 99 -16.68 -14.43 -21.78
N VAL A 100 -16.02 -15.35 -21.08
CA VAL A 100 -15.37 -15.07 -19.78
C VAL A 100 -14.29 -14.03 -19.94
N ARG A 101 -13.44 -14.14 -20.98
CA ARG A 101 -12.39 -13.16 -21.29
C ARG A 101 -12.98 -11.78 -21.53
N SER A 102 -13.95 -11.66 -22.42
CA SER A 102 -14.62 -10.39 -22.74
C SER A 102 -15.28 -9.76 -21.53
N CYS A 103 -15.89 -10.58 -20.66
CA CYS A 103 -16.47 -10.12 -19.40
C CYS A 103 -15.40 -9.54 -18.48
N ILE A 104 -14.29 -10.24 -18.24
CA ILE A 104 -13.18 -9.81 -17.39
C ILE A 104 -12.59 -8.49 -17.93
N GLU A 105 -12.28 -8.43 -19.21
CA GLU A 105 -11.69 -7.25 -19.85
C GLU A 105 -12.60 -6.02 -19.78
N SER A 106 -13.92 -6.22 -19.70
CA SER A 106 -14.89 -5.12 -19.57
C SER A 106 -14.84 -4.36 -18.24
N PHE A 107 -14.08 -4.85 -17.25
CA PHE A 107 -13.82 -4.16 -15.98
C PHE A 107 -12.59 -3.24 -16.04
N ILE A 108 -11.82 -3.24 -17.13
CA ILE A 108 -10.70 -2.33 -17.30
C ILE A 108 -11.23 -0.90 -17.47
N GLY A 109 -10.66 0.03 -16.75
CA GLY A 109 -11.09 1.42 -16.74
C GLY A 109 -11.67 1.87 -15.39
N GLU A 110 -12.50 2.91 -15.41
CA GLU A 110 -13.21 3.40 -14.22
C GLU A 110 -14.35 2.43 -13.90
N TYR A 111 -14.38 1.99 -12.65
CA TYR A 111 -15.31 0.98 -12.15
C TYR A 111 -15.93 1.40 -10.82
N ASP A 112 -17.26 1.43 -10.76
CA ASP A 112 -18.03 1.76 -9.55
C ASP A 112 -18.21 0.51 -8.68
N GLN A 113 -17.31 0.33 -7.71
CA GLN A 113 -17.26 -0.85 -6.84
C GLN A 113 -17.98 -0.62 -5.51
N ILE A 114 -18.87 -1.54 -5.12
CA ILE A 114 -19.48 -1.56 -3.78
C ILE A 114 -18.54 -2.35 -2.85
N PRO A 115 -17.92 -1.72 -1.83
CA PRO A 115 -17.02 -2.43 -0.93
C PRO A 115 -17.70 -3.60 -0.21
N PRO A 116 -16.99 -4.72 0.08
CA PRO A 116 -17.57 -5.85 0.79
C PRO A 116 -17.89 -5.50 2.25
N MET A 117 -18.85 -6.22 2.86
CA MET A 117 -19.14 -6.08 4.30
C MET A 117 -17.91 -6.43 5.16
N TYR A 118 -17.14 -7.43 4.75
CA TYR A 118 -15.90 -7.81 5.43
C TYR A 118 -14.74 -6.90 5.02
N SER A 119 -14.85 -5.58 5.36
CA SER A 119 -13.80 -4.59 5.11
C SER A 119 -13.53 -3.71 6.33
N ALA A 120 -12.37 -3.05 6.35
CA ALA A 120 -11.97 -2.13 7.42
C ALA A 120 -12.59 -0.73 7.29
N LEU A 121 -13.47 -0.51 6.32
CA LEU A 121 -14.18 0.75 6.16
C LEU A 121 -15.11 1.01 7.33
N LYS A 122 -15.21 2.27 7.73
CA LYS A 122 -16.08 2.68 8.84
C LYS A 122 -17.39 3.28 8.33
N VAL A 123 -18.49 2.82 8.90
CA VAL A 123 -19.82 3.41 8.75
C VAL A 123 -20.33 3.73 10.17
N ASN A 124 -20.71 4.98 10.41
CA ASN A 124 -21.15 5.45 11.73
C ASN A 124 -20.18 5.12 12.88
N GLY A 125 -18.86 5.18 12.60
CA GLY A 125 -17.79 4.96 13.59
C GLY A 125 -17.41 3.48 13.81
N LYS A 126 -18.22 2.51 13.37
CA LYS A 126 -17.91 1.07 13.43
C LYS A 126 -17.34 0.57 12.10
N LYS A 127 -16.43 -0.38 12.13
CA LYS A 127 -15.90 -1.02 10.93
C LYS A 127 -16.93 -1.99 10.35
N LEU A 128 -17.00 -2.08 9.02
CA LEU A 128 -17.98 -2.94 8.34
C LEU A 128 -17.84 -4.40 8.75
N TYR A 129 -16.61 -4.92 8.89
CA TYR A 129 -16.40 -6.31 9.31
C TYR A 129 -16.91 -6.60 10.75
N GLU A 130 -16.94 -5.58 11.63
CA GLU A 130 -17.49 -5.72 12.99
C GLU A 130 -19.02 -5.89 12.91
N LEU A 131 -19.67 -5.11 12.04
CA LEU A 131 -21.09 -5.21 11.80
C LEU A 131 -21.45 -6.55 11.12
N ALA A 132 -20.64 -7.00 10.16
CA ALA A 132 -20.84 -8.29 9.50
C ALA A 132 -20.80 -9.45 10.49
N ARG A 133 -19.84 -9.45 11.43
CA ARG A 133 -19.75 -10.47 12.50
C ARG A 133 -20.93 -10.41 13.49
N GLU A 134 -21.58 -9.27 13.62
CA GLU A 134 -22.82 -9.10 14.37
C GLU A 134 -24.06 -9.56 13.55
N GLY A 135 -23.88 -10.10 12.35
CA GLY A 135 -24.98 -10.49 11.44
C GLY A 135 -25.73 -9.30 10.82
N LYS A 136 -25.15 -8.11 10.85
CA LYS A 136 -25.77 -6.88 10.36
C LYS A 136 -25.24 -6.53 8.98
N THR A 137 -26.14 -6.35 8.03
CA THR A 137 -25.82 -5.76 6.72
C THR A 137 -26.23 -4.29 6.71
N VAL A 138 -25.37 -3.44 6.20
CA VAL A 138 -25.64 -2.00 6.04
C VAL A 138 -25.46 -1.58 4.58
N GLU A 139 -26.21 -0.57 4.17
CA GLU A 139 -26.06 0.01 2.86
C GLU A 139 -24.65 0.61 2.71
N ARG A 140 -24.00 0.30 1.60
CA ARG A 140 -22.65 0.78 1.25
C ARG A 140 -22.74 1.56 -0.04
N LYS A 141 -22.16 2.75 -0.04
CA LYS A 141 -22.03 3.56 -1.25
C LYS A 141 -20.94 2.97 -2.14
N SER A 142 -21.20 2.93 -3.44
CA SER A 142 -20.17 2.60 -4.42
C SER A 142 -19.01 3.61 -4.35
N ARG A 143 -17.85 3.16 -4.77
CA ARG A 143 -16.63 3.99 -4.87
C ARG A 143 -16.02 3.77 -6.23
N LYS A 144 -15.61 4.86 -6.85
CA LYS A 144 -14.85 4.79 -8.09
C LYS A 144 -13.45 4.27 -7.80
N VAL A 145 -13.10 3.20 -8.46
CA VAL A 145 -11.74 2.65 -8.51
C VAL A 145 -11.31 2.58 -9.97
N GLN A 146 -10.01 2.52 -10.20
CA GLN A 146 -9.45 2.38 -11.54
C GLN A 146 -8.78 1.02 -11.67
N ILE A 147 -9.23 0.23 -12.62
CA ILE A 147 -8.52 -0.97 -13.07
C ILE A 147 -7.64 -0.54 -14.25
N HIS A 148 -6.33 -0.48 -14.03
CA HIS A 148 -5.38 -0.05 -15.07
C HIS A 148 -5.19 -1.12 -16.14
N GLY A 149 -5.27 -2.40 -15.75
CA GLY A 149 -5.19 -3.53 -16.64
C GLY A 149 -5.53 -4.85 -15.95
N ILE A 150 -5.99 -5.80 -16.73
CA ILE A 150 -6.15 -7.19 -16.32
C ILE A 150 -5.48 -8.06 -17.37
N ARG A 151 -4.63 -8.98 -16.94
CA ARG A 151 -3.99 -9.98 -17.78
C ARG A 151 -4.38 -11.36 -17.30
N ILE A 152 -5.08 -12.12 -18.12
CA ILE A 152 -5.41 -13.51 -17.83
C ILE A 152 -4.14 -14.34 -17.99
N LEU A 153 -3.74 -15.01 -16.91
CA LEU A 153 -2.53 -15.84 -16.86
C LEU A 153 -2.84 -17.29 -17.23
N GLU A 154 -3.98 -17.78 -16.75
CA GLU A 154 -4.44 -19.14 -16.98
C GLU A 154 -5.97 -19.18 -16.92
N MET A 155 -6.59 -19.98 -17.78
CA MET A 155 -8.02 -20.18 -17.80
C MET A 155 -8.32 -21.68 -17.92
N ASN A 156 -8.78 -22.28 -16.83
CA ASN A 156 -9.23 -23.65 -16.71
C ASN A 156 -10.59 -23.65 -16.02
N LEU A 157 -11.63 -23.32 -16.76
CA LEU A 157 -12.97 -23.13 -16.20
C LEU A 157 -13.37 -24.32 -15.30
N PRO A 158 -13.91 -24.04 -14.08
CA PRO A 158 -14.41 -22.73 -13.60
C PRO A 158 -13.35 -21.80 -12.99
N HIS A 159 -12.07 -22.10 -13.06
CA HIS A 159 -10.99 -21.30 -12.47
C HIS A 159 -10.35 -20.37 -13.51
N VAL A 160 -10.13 -19.12 -13.13
CA VAL A 160 -9.39 -18.13 -13.93
C VAL A 160 -8.34 -17.44 -13.08
N ARG A 161 -7.08 -17.62 -13.41
CA ARG A 161 -5.96 -16.91 -12.79
C ARG A 161 -5.68 -15.65 -13.58
N MET A 162 -5.69 -14.51 -12.90
CA MET A 162 -5.50 -13.21 -13.53
C MET A 162 -4.60 -12.30 -12.69
N GLU A 163 -3.79 -11.50 -13.38
CA GLU A 163 -3.06 -10.39 -12.81
C GLU A 163 -3.90 -9.12 -12.99
N VAL A 164 -4.06 -8.35 -11.91
CA VAL A 164 -4.87 -7.13 -11.86
C VAL A 164 -4.01 -5.98 -11.38
N ASP A 165 -3.82 -4.96 -12.23
CA ASP A 165 -3.19 -3.69 -11.85
C ASP A 165 -4.30 -2.64 -11.59
N CYS A 166 -4.32 -2.07 -10.39
CA CYS A 166 -5.44 -1.24 -9.94
C CYS A 166 -5.04 -0.14 -8.97
N SER A 167 -5.90 0.87 -8.89
CA SER A 167 -5.77 1.97 -7.96
C SER A 167 -5.96 1.53 -6.50
N LYS A 168 -5.54 2.38 -5.57
CA LYS A 168 -5.81 2.21 -4.15
C LYS A 168 -7.29 1.96 -3.86
N GLY A 169 -7.55 1.13 -2.85
CA GLY A 169 -8.92 0.89 -2.35
C GLY A 169 -9.74 -0.09 -3.16
N THR A 170 -9.19 -0.67 -4.22
CA THR A 170 -9.83 -1.74 -4.99
C THR A 170 -9.88 -3.03 -4.18
N TYR A 171 -11.05 -3.66 -4.12
CA TYR A 171 -11.27 -4.97 -3.51
C TYR A 171 -11.30 -6.03 -4.60
N ILE A 172 -10.27 -6.86 -4.67
CA ILE A 172 -10.19 -7.94 -5.67
C ILE A 172 -11.28 -8.99 -5.44
N ARG A 173 -11.67 -9.24 -4.20
CA ARG A 173 -12.82 -10.09 -3.85
C ARG A 173 -14.10 -9.63 -4.54
N THR A 174 -14.37 -8.33 -4.48
CA THR A 174 -15.54 -7.75 -5.13
C THR A 174 -15.44 -7.80 -6.65
N LEU A 175 -14.24 -7.59 -7.22
CA LEU A 175 -14.03 -7.75 -8.65
C LEU A 175 -14.36 -9.18 -9.11
N CYS A 176 -13.89 -10.20 -8.38
CA CYS A 176 -14.20 -11.61 -8.67
C CYS A 176 -15.70 -11.90 -8.56
N HIS A 177 -16.34 -11.38 -7.52
CA HIS A 177 -17.77 -11.50 -7.32
C HIS A 177 -18.56 -10.85 -8.48
N ASP A 178 -18.24 -9.61 -8.84
CA ASP A 178 -18.95 -8.85 -9.86
C ASP A 178 -18.75 -9.42 -11.28
N ILE A 179 -17.58 -10.04 -11.55
CA ILE A 179 -17.35 -10.81 -12.78
C ILE A 179 -18.33 -11.99 -12.84
N GLY A 180 -18.43 -12.77 -11.76
CA GLY A 180 -19.34 -13.90 -11.69
C GLY A 180 -20.81 -13.51 -11.80
N GLU A 181 -21.20 -12.40 -11.17
CA GLU A 181 -22.58 -11.86 -11.29
C GLU A 181 -22.88 -11.39 -12.72
N LYS A 182 -21.94 -10.73 -13.38
CA LYS A 182 -22.09 -10.29 -14.78
C LYS A 182 -22.23 -11.45 -15.75
N LEU A 183 -21.55 -12.56 -15.48
CA LEU A 183 -21.67 -13.83 -16.20
C LEU A 183 -22.93 -14.63 -15.79
N GLN A 184 -23.67 -14.18 -14.78
CA GLN A 184 -24.90 -14.82 -14.24
C GLN A 184 -24.68 -16.23 -13.64
N VAL A 185 -23.44 -16.58 -13.33
CA VAL A 185 -23.09 -17.87 -12.72
C VAL A 185 -22.61 -17.74 -11.26
N GLY A 186 -22.39 -16.51 -10.79
CA GLY A 186 -21.72 -16.25 -9.52
C GLY A 186 -20.22 -16.43 -9.57
N GLY A 187 -19.52 -15.83 -8.61
CA GLY A 187 -18.06 -15.91 -8.53
C GLY A 187 -17.56 -15.50 -7.16
N CYS A 188 -16.41 -16.05 -6.76
CA CYS A 188 -15.70 -15.64 -5.56
C CYS A 188 -14.17 -15.72 -5.81
N MET A 189 -13.41 -15.05 -4.95
CA MET A 189 -11.96 -15.13 -4.97
C MET A 189 -11.49 -16.36 -4.20
N GLU A 190 -10.66 -17.19 -4.81
CA GLU A 190 -10.10 -18.38 -4.17
C GLU A 190 -8.72 -18.13 -3.59
N GLU A 191 -7.84 -17.47 -4.36
CA GLU A 191 -6.49 -17.11 -3.94
C GLU A 191 -6.20 -15.65 -4.26
N LEU A 192 -5.36 -15.03 -3.43
CA LEU A 192 -4.88 -13.67 -3.66
C LEU A 192 -3.42 -13.53 -3.23
N GLU A 193 -2.60 -13.07 -4.14
CA GLU A 193 -1.24 -12.64 -3.85
C GLU A 193 -1.05 -11.19 -4.31
N ARG A 194 -0.59 -10.31 -3.43
CA ARG A 194 -0.20 -8.96 -3.82
C ARG A 194 1.25 -8.96 -4.29
N THR A 195 1.48 -8.78 -5.57
CA THR A 195 2.81 -8.84 -6.19
C THR A 195 3.53 -7.50 -6.19
N LYS A 196 2.78 -6.36 -6.06
CA LYS A 196 3.36 -5.03 -6.11
C LYS A 196 2.58 -4.02 -5.26
N VAL A 197 3.29 -3.10 -4.62
CA VAL A 197 2.76 -1.88 -3.98
C VAL A 197 3.66 -0.71 -4.35
N GLY A 198 3.23 0.15 -5.27
CA GLY A 198 4.07 1.23 -5.80
C GLY A 198 5.40 0.70 -6.33
N ARG A 199 6.51 1.07 -5.70
CA ARG A 199 7.86 0.61 -6.06
C ARG A 199 8.29 -0.72 -5.43
N PHE A 200 7.53 -1.24 -4.47
CA PHE A 200 7.86 -2.47 -3.75
C PHE A 200 7.35 -3.68 -4.54
N LEU A 201 8.26 -4.54 -4.93
CA LEU A 201 7.99 -5.74 -5.73
C LEU A 201 8.09 -7.00 -4.86
N LYS A 202 7.45 -8.08 -5.31
CA LYS A 202 7.49 -9.38 -4.64
C LYS A 202 8.90 -9.96 -4.59
N GLU A 203 9.66 -9.77 -5.66
CA GLU A 203 11.04 -10.27 -5.80
C GLU A 203 11.98 -9.67 -4.75
N ASP A 204 11.67 -8.46 -4.27
CA ASP A 204 12.46 -7.74 -3.26
C ASP A 204 11.91 -7.94 -1.83
N ALA A 205 10.87 -8.75 -1.67
CA ALA A 205 10.24 -8.95 -0.38
C ALA A 205 10.92 -10.07 0.42
N VAL A 206 11.02 -9.86 1.74
CA VAL A 206 11.60 -10.83 2.67
C VAL A 206 10.54 -11.36 3.64
N THR A 207 10.67 -12.62 4.04
CA THR A 207 9.80 -13.25 5.04
C THR A 207 10.13 -12.76 6.45
N LEU A 208 9.21 -12.97 7.39
CA LEU A 208 9.45 -12.65 8.81
C LEU A 208 10.60 -13.45 9.40
N ASP A 209 10.79 -14.69 8.95
CA ASP A 209 11.88 -15.55 9.41
C ASP A 209 13.23 -15.06 8.89
N GLU A 210 13.34 -14.65 7.62
CA GLU A 210 14.56 -14.02 7.08
C GLU A 210 14.92 -12.74 7.84
N VAL A 211 13.93 -11.90 8.16
CA VAL A 211 14.18 -10.70 8.98
C VAL A 211 14.74 -11.10 10.34
N ARG A 212 14.14 -12.11 11.00
CA ARG A 212 14.62 -12.59 12.30
C ARG A 212 16.06 -13.07 12.23
N GLN A 213 16.37 -13.93 11.28
CA GLN A 213 17.72 -14.50 11.10
C GLN A 213 18.76 -13.40 10.86
N LYS A 214 18.49 -12.46 9.95
CA LYS A 214 19.43 -11.36 9.67
C LYS A 214 19.61 -10.42 10.86
N MET A 215 18.55 -10.15 11.63
CA MET A 215 18.66 -9.34 12.84
C MET A 215 19.50 -10.04 13.93
N GLU A 216 19.37 -11.35 14.11
CA GLU A 216 20.17 -12.15 15.05
C GLU A 216 21.64 -12.21 14.63
N GLN A 217 21.94 -12.21 13.32
CA GLN A 217 23.29 -12.18 12.77
C GLN A 217 23.95 -10.79 12.80
N GLY A 218 23.19 -9.75 13.14
CA GLY A 218 23.66 -8.35 13.12
C GLY A 218 23.67 -7.72 11.73
N GLU A 219 23.14 -8.39 10.71
CA GLU A 219 23.08 -7.96 9.30
C GLU A 219 21.73 -7.31 8.93
N GLY A 220 20.84 -7.14 9.89
CA GLY A 220 19.47 -6.65 9.64
C GLY A 220 19.37 -5.23 9.08
N ALA A 221 20.42 -4.42 9.17
CA ALA A 221 20.38 -3.02 8.71
C ALA A 221 20.08 -2.91 7.20
N GLU A 222 20.56 -3.84 6.39
CA GLU A 222 20.41 -3.86 4.93
C GLU A 222 18.97 -4.10 4.46
N LEU A 223 18.14 -4.70 5.33
CA LEU A 223 16.73 -4.98 5.02
C LEU A 223 15.84 -3.73 5.00
N PHE A 224 16.33 -2.64 5.61
CA PHE A 224 15.53 -1.43 5.80
C PHE A 224 15.95 -0.34 4.83
N THR A 225 15.13 -0.07 3.82
CA THR A 225 15.30 1.07 2.94
C THR A 225 15.21 2.36 3.76
N PRO A 226 16.26 3.21 3.78
CA PRO A 226 16.23 4.49 4.45
C PRO A 226 15.11 5.39 3.95
N LEU A 227 14.58 6.21 4.87
CA LEU A 227 13.41 7.05 4.60
C LEU A 227 13.59 8.00 3.42
N ASP A 228 14.77 8.57 3.25
CA ASP A 228 15.11 9.50 2.17
C ASP A 228 15.21 8.81 0.81
N GLN A 229 15.61 7.54 0.78
CA GLN A 229 15.69 6.75 -0.45
C GLN A 229 14.32 6.39 -1.02
N ILE A 230 13.27 6.45 -0.20
CA ILE A 230 11.89 6.23 -0.67
C ILE A 230 11.47 7.30 -1.68
N PHE A 231 12.03 8.49 -1.52
CA PHE A 231 11.80 9.64 -2.39
C PHE A 231 12.98 9.89 -3.32
N GLY A 232 13.76 8.84 -3.64
CA GLY A 232 15.02 8.92 -4.39
C GLY A 232 14.92 9.64 -5.74
N GLU A 233 13.75 9.64 -6.35
CA GLU A 233 13.46 10.30 -7.64
C GLU A 233 13.35 11.83 -7.51
N LEU A 234 13.08 12.35 -6.30
CA LEU A 234 12.97 13.78 -6.09
C LEU A 234 14.35 14.45 -6.02
N PRO A 235 14.50 15.64 -6.60
CA PRO A 235 15.73 16.42 -6.48
C PRO A 235 16.13 16.68 -5.02
N VAL A 236 17.41 16.85 -4.80
CA VAL A 236 17.97 17.18 -3.49
C VAL A 236 18.26 18.66 -3.42
N VAL A 237 17.93 19.28 -2.28
CA VAL A 237 18.36 20.63 -1.93
C VAL A 237 18.94 20.65 -0.53
N THR A 238 19.99 21.46 -0.34
CA THR A 238 20.73 21.56 0.91
C THR A 238 20.61 22.97 1.49
N VAL A 239 20.15 23.05 2.73
CA VAL A 239 20.05 24.34 3.44
C VAL A 239 21.43 24.76 3.93
N THR A 240 21.77 26.05 3.76
CA THR A 240 23.03 26.63 4.30
C THR A 240 23.03 26.54 5.83
N ASP A 241 24.23 26.33 6.43
CA ASP A 241 24.41 26.20 7.88
C ASP A 241 23.81 27.38 8.66
N ALA A 242 24.01 28.60 8.18
CA ALA A 242 23.49 29.81 8.81
C ALA A 242 21.95 29.84 8.92
N LYS A 243 21.26 29.01 8.15
CA LYS A 243 19.77 28.95 8.08
C LYS A 243 19.18 27.57 8.35
N ALA A 244 20.00 26.57 8.66
CA ALA A 244 19.55 25.20 8.96
C ALA A 244 18.50 25.14 10.09
N TRP A 245 18.62 26.02 11.10
CA TRP A 245 17.64 26.12 12.19
C TRP A 245 16.20 26.38 11.71
N MET A 246 16.02 27.07 10.57
CA MET A 246 14.67 27.28 10.00
C MET A 246 14.02 25.97 9.60
N SER A 247 14.80 25.11 8.93
CA SER A 247 14.33 23.81 8.48
C SER A 247 14.03 22.86 9.65
N TYR A 248 14.82 22.93 10.73
CA TYR A 248 14.60 22.12 11.95
C TYR A 248 13.28 22.44 12.69
N ASN A 249 12.76 23.64 12.48
CA ASN A 249 11.48 24.06 13.03
C ASN A 249 10.31 23.98 12.02
N GLY A 250 10.55 23.40 10.84
CA GLY A 250 9.52 23.24 9.82
C GLY A 250 9.08 24.52 9.14
N ASN A 251 9.96 25.54 9.12
CA ASN A 251 9.67 26.81 8.45
C ASN A 251 9.85 26.70 6.94
N ASP A 252 9.18 27.58 6.21
CA ASP A 252 9.42 27.78 4.79
C ASP A 252 10.86 28.24 4.54
N LEU A 253 11.48 27.77 3.46
CA LEU A 253 12.86 28.04 3.11
C LEU A 253 12.92 28.90 1.85
N PRO A 254 13.28 30.21 1.97
CA PRO A 254 13.57 31.02 0.81
C PRO A 254 14.68 30.38 -0.05
N GLU A 255 14.51 30.40 -1.37
CA GLU A 255 15.44 29.84 -2.35
C GLU A 255 16.89 30.28 -2.14
N ARG A 256 17.08 31.55 -1.73
CA ARG A 256 18.42 32.13 -1.46
C ARG A 256 19.19 31.46 -0.30
N PHE A 257 18.51 30.64 0.51
CA PHE A 257 19.12 29.93 1.65
C PHE A 257 19.56 28.51 1.31
N LEU A 258 19.40 28.11 0.06
CA LEU A 258 19.83 26.80 -0.44
C LEU A 258 21.20 26.93 -1.13
N LEU A 259 21.97 25.85 -1.12
CA LEU A 259 23.23 25.75 -1.82
C LEU A 259 23.06 25.63 -3.33
N GLU A 260 22.05 24.87 -3.75
CA GLU A 260 21.69 24.66 -5.15
C GLU A 260 21.10 25.95 -5.75
N LYS A 261 21.52 26.29 -6.99
CA LYS A 261 21.09 27.48 -7.71
C LYS A 261 20.40 27.14 -9.03
N GLU A 262 19.67 26.05 -9.03
CA GLU A 262 18.91 25.56 -10.18
C GLU A 262 17.60 26.34 -10.36
N ALA A 263 17.03 26.25 -11.55
CA ALA A 263 15.68 26.76 -11.83
C ALA A 263 14.64 25.75 -11.35
N TRP A 264 13.70 26.22 -10.53
CA TRP A 264 12.64 25.40 -9.96
C TRP A 264 11.30 25.69 -10.61
N THR A 265 10.49 24.66 -10.84
CA THR A 265 9.13 24.78 -11.36
C THR A 265 8.12 24.88 -10.21
N ASP A 266 7.08 25.71 -10.35
CA ASP A 266 6.04 25.83 -9.33
C ASP A 266 5.39 24.46 -9.05
N GLY A 267 5.25 24.13 -7.77
CA GLY A 267 4.75 22.83 -7.34
C GLY A 267 5.78 21.70 -7.30
N GLN A 268 7.01 21.92 -7.78
CA GLN A 268 8.06 20.90 -7.76
C GLN A 268 8.40 20.49 -6.32
N GLU A 269 8.42 19.16 -6.08
CA GLU A 269 8.80 18.59 -4.80
C GLU A 269 10.29 18.28 -4.74
N VAL A 270 10.86 18.45 -3.55
CA VAL A 270 12.30 18.24 -3.31
C VAL A 270 12.52 17.56 -1.95
N ARG A 271 13.65 16.87 -1.84
CA ARG A 271 14.22 16.38 -0.58
C ARG A 271 15.13 17.43 0.00
N VAL A 272 14.87 17.85 1.23
CA VAL A 272 15.68 18.86 1.92
C VAL A 272 16.62 18.18 2.92
N TYR A 273 17.91 18.56 2.84
CA TYR A 273 18.97 18.14 3.76
C TYR A 273 19.64 19.36 4.38
N ASP A 274 20.27 19.15 5.54
CA ASP A 274 21.27 20.09 6.04
C ASP A 274 22.66 19.76 5.46
N SER A 275 23.66 20.60 5.75
CA SER A 275 25.05 20.41 5.33
C SER A 275 25.72 19.17 5.92
N ARG A 276 25.19 18.63 7.02
CA ARG A 276 25.63 17.40 7.67
C ARG A 276 24.97 16.15 7.05
N LYS A 277 24.20 16.31 5.96
CA LYS A 277 23.47 15.27 5.24
C LYS A 277 22.31 14.63 6.06
N ASN A 278 21.79 15.33 7.06
CA ASN A 278 20.58 14.88 7.74
C ASN A 278 19.36 15.16 6.85
N PHE A 279 18.56 14.14 6.58
CA PHE A 279 17.31 14.30 5.84
C PHE A 279 16.27 15.00 6.72
N ILE A 280 15.85 16.19 6.32
CA ILE A 280 14.91 17.02 7.08
C ILE A 280 13.48 16.69 6.70
N GLY A 281 13.18 16.66 5.40
CA GLY A 281 11.81 16.43 4.95
C GLY A 281 11.59 16.68 3.47
N LEU A 282 10.31 16.63 3.11
CA LEU A 282 9.84 16.98 1.77
C LEU A 282 9.31 18.40 1.78
N TYR A 283 9.71 19.15 0.79
CA TYR A 283 9.27 20.52 0.55
C TYR A 283 8.76 20.66 -0.88
N GLN A 284 7.97 21.69 -1.12
CA GLN A 284 7.44 22.01 -2.44
C GLN A 284 7.74 23.45 -2.79
N TYR A 285 8.29 23.67 -3.97
CA TYR A 285 8.61 25.02 -4.45
C TYR A 285 7.33 25.82 -4.77
N ARG A 286 7.34 27.09 -4.37
CA ARG A 286 6.31 28.08 -4.63
C ARG A 286 6.90 29.24 -5.39
N ALA A 287 6.81 29.23 -6.71
CA ALA A 287 7.43 30.18 -7.59
C ALA A 287 7.02 31.64 -7.31
N PRO A 288 5.73 31.98 -7.04
CA PRO A 288 5.34 33.36 -6.73
C PRO A 288 6.03 33.97 -5.50
N LYS A 289 6.41 33.10 -4.55
CA LYS A 289 7.06 33.50 -3.29
C LYS A 289 8.56 33.25 -3.26
N LYS A 290 9.08 32.56 -4.26
CA LYS A 290 10.50 32.12 -4.36
C LYS A 290 10.96 31.40 -3.07
N LEU A 291 10.17 30.42 -2.61
CA LEU A 291 10.45 29.65 -1.42
C LEU A 291 9.99 28.21 -1.56
N PHE A 292 10.55 27.36 -0.70
CA PHE A 292 10.13 25.98 -0.51
C PHE A 292 9.25 25.88 0.73
N HIS A 293 8.00 25.48 0.52
CA HIS A 293 7.04 25.23 1.58
C HIS A 293 7.14 23.80 2.07
N ILE A 294 7.14 23.60 3.41
CA ILE A 294 7.22 22.26 3.97
C ILE A 294 5.95 21.47 3.68
N LYS A 295 6.11 20.26 3.15
CA LYS A 295 5.03 19.27 2.98
C LYS A 295 5.03 18.25 4.12
N LYS A 296 6.19 17.71 4.45
CA LYS A 296 6.31 16.70 5.50
C LYS A 296 7.70 16.74 6.14
N MET A 297 7.71 16.87 7.46
CA MET A 297 8.95 16.86 8.24
C MET A 297 9.24 15.47 8.79
N PHE A 298 10.46 15.00 8.60
CA PHE A 298 10.92 13.70 9.10
C PHE A 298 12.00 13.83 10.17
N LEU A 299 12.78 14.89 10.13
CA LEU A 299 13.78 15.16 11.14
C LEU A 299 13.15 15.31 12.53
N ASP A 300 13.80 14.77 13.53
CA ASP A 300 13.55 15.03 14.94
C ASP A 300 14.84 15.55 15.57
N PRO A 301 15.00 16.88 15.65
CA PRO A 301 16.24 17.47 16.12
C PRO A 301 16.61 17.09 17.56
N GLU A 302 15.61 16.82 18.40
CA GLU A 302 15.84 16.40 19.79
C GLU A 302 16.33 14.95 19.87
N ALA A 303 15.70 14.06 19.07
CA ALA A 303 16.11 12.66 19.00
C ALA A 303 17.49 12.46 18.37
N GLU A 304 17.89 13.36 17.45
CA GLU A 304 19.18 13.31 16.75
C GLU A 304 20.28 14.16 17.43
N LYS A 305 19.97 14.82 18.54
CA LYS A 305 20.88 15.72 19.25
C LYS A 305 21.45 16.83 18.35
N ILE A 306 20.64 17.33 17.44
CA ILE A 306 21.00 18.43 16.57
C ILE A 306 20.75 19.74 17.31
N GLU A 307 21.78 20.55 17.47
CA GLU A 307 21.65 21.89 18.04
C GLU A 307 20.79 22.78 17.14
N LYS A 308 19.81 23.45 17.76
CA LYS A 308 18.86 24.34 17.06
C LYS A 308 19.47 25.68 16.72
#